data_a8ae16625a3a16547926b62504d47591
#
_entry.id   a8ae16625a3a16547926b62504d47591
#
_cell.length_a   1.000
_cell.length_b   1.000
_cell.length_c   1.000
_cell.angle_alpha   90.00
_cell.angle_beta   90.00
_cell.angle_gamma   90.00
#
_symmetry.space_group_name_H-M   'P 1'
#
loop_
_entity.id
_entity.type
_entity.pdbx_description
1 polymer ?
#
loop_
_entity_poly.entity_id
_entity_poly.type
_entity_poly.pdbx_seq_one_letter_code
_entity_poly.pdbx_strand_id
1 'polypeptide(L)'
;MSTAIGTTLLAVSLTAGGSIAGKPVLPRPLIEAAFQKAGCTLPVSQAEIVGNEQLGSRLEIVEVTCWRAAYNSGSILFAVPEHRPQRAQLLTVERWDNGRIRRSYSVASPGYDAKTRTISSMLKARGKGDCGTIQEMKWTGWHFRLLNAWKKDRCDGETFEWDSRDQWQVFPTQAEPRQGVDPDFDGTVFGGDRVRSSTR
;
A
#
# COMPACT_ATOMS: atom_id res chain seq x y z
N MET A 1 -19.45 30.11 64.26
CA MET A 1 -19.26 30.63 62.88
C MET A 1 -18.05 29.95 62.30
N SER A 2 -18.24 28.89 61.51
CA SER A 2 -17.16 28.12 60.87
C SER A 2 -17.20 28.39 59.37
N THR A 3 -16.16 28.96 58.84
CA THR A 3 -16.01 29.27 57.40
C THR A 3 -15.26 28.09 56.75
N ALA A 4 -15.96 27.38 55.87
CA ALA A 4 -15.36 26.32 55.02
C ALA A 4 -14.74 26.95 53.77
N ILE A 5 -13.45 26.74 53.55
CA ILE A 5 -12.72 27.16 52.35
C ILE A 5 -12.80 26.00 51.35
N GLY A 6 -13.55 26.25 50.27
CA GLY A 6 -13.65 25.30 49.18
C GLY A 6 -12.47 25.41 48.23
N THR A 7 -11.70 24.32 48.10
CA THR A 7 -10.59 24.22 47.12
C THR A 7 -11.13 23.73 45.81
N THR A 8 -11.18 24.62 44.80
CA THR A 8 -11.58 24.29 43.43
C THR A 8 -10.38 23.67 42.70
N LEU A 9 -10.42 22.37 42.40
CA LEU A 9 -9.48 21.71 41.53
C LEU A 9 -9.80 22.01 40.06
N LEU A 10 -8.96 22.77 39.41
CA LEU A 10 -8.97 23.00 37.96
C LEU A 10 -8.42 21.73 37.28
N ALA A 11 -9.30 20.98 36.63
CA ALA A 11 -8.91 19.88 35.74
C ALA A 11 -8.33 20.46 34.44
N VAL A 12 -7.03 20.35 34.25
CA VAL A 12 -6.38 20.65 32.95
C VAL A 12 -6.62 19.47 32.04
N SER A 13 -7.55 19.63 31.08
CA SER A 13 -7.72 18.68 29.97
C SER A 13 -6.56 18.80 29.01
N LEU A 14 -5.64 17.85 29.05
CA LEU A 14 -4.67 17.65 27.99
C LEU A 14 -5.40 17.10 26.75
N THR A 15 -5.75 17.99 25.84
CA THR A 15 -6.12 17.62 24.49
C THR A 15 -4.86 17.05 23.82
N ALA A 16 -4.86 15.74 23.60
CA ALA A 16 -3.89 15.10 22.74
C ALA A 16 -4.02 15.72 21.35
N GLY A 17 -3.12 16.66 21.04
CA GLY A 17 -3.00 17.26 19.73
C GLY A 17 -2.62 16.17 18.73
N GLY A 18 -3.60 15.68 17.97
CA GLY A 18 -3.37 14.89 16.79
C GLY A 18 -2.48 15.70 15.85
N SER A 19 -1.24 15.27 15.68
CA SER A 19 -0.31 15.82 14.70
C SER A 19 -0.95 15.62 13.33
N ILE A 20 -1.42 16.70 12.71
CA ILE A 20 -1.78 16.73 11.29
C ILE A 20 -0.42 16.70 10.57
N ALA A 21 0.14 15.52 10.43
CA ALA A 21 1.31 15.32 9.58
C ALA A 21 0.88 15.72 8.16
N GLY A 22 1.41 16.84 7.66
CA GLY A 22 1.17 17.26 6.29
C GLY A 22 1.57 16.13 5.33
N LYS A 23 0.84 15.99 4.21
CA LYS A 23 1.18 14.98 3.19
C LYS A 23 2.65 15.08 2.84
N PRO A 24 3.42 13.97 2.84
CA PRO A 24 4.83 14.02 2.50
C PRO A 24 5.01 14.50 1.05
N VAL A 25 5.87 15.50 0.88
CA VAL A 25 6.18 16.02 -0.46
C VAL A 25 7.30 15.17 -1.05
N LEU A 26 6.96 14.31 -2.00
CA LEU A 26 7.96 13.53 -2.74
C LEU A 26 8.70 14.42 -3.74
N PRO A 27 10.02 14.28 -3.86
CA PRO A 27 10.80 15.02 -4.87
C PRO A 27 10.30 14.68 -6.29
N ARG A 28 10.08 15.72 -7.10
CA ARG A 28 9.60 15.55 -8.48
C ARG A 28 10.47 14.62 -9.34
N PRO A 29 11.82 14.71 -9.32
CA PRO A 29 12.65 13.79 -10.11
C PRO A 29 12.46 12.32 -9.72
N LEU A 30 12.16 12.04 -8.44
CA LEU A 30 11.90 10.70 -7.96
C LEU A 30 10.57 10.16 -8.52
N ILE A 31 9.54 10.99 -8.56
CA ILE A 31 8.24 10.63 -9.18
C ILE A 31 8.42 10.39 -10.68
N GLU A 32 9.16 11.26 -11.38
CA GLU A 32 9.45 11.13 -12.82
C GLU A 32 10.14 9.80 -13.14
N ALA A 33 11.18 9.45 -12.40
CA ALA A 33 11.89 8.18 -12.56
C ALA A 33 10.98 6.96 -12.28
N ALA A 34 10.15 7.05 -11.23
CA ALA A 34 9.20 6.01 -10.88
C ALA A 34 8.12 5.83 -11.94
N PHE A 35 7.61 6.91 -12.52
CA PHE A 35 6.62 6.89 -13.60
C PHE A 35 7.16 6.17 -14.84
N GLN A 36 8.38 6.47 -15.24
CA GLN A 36 9.05 5.77 -16.35
C GLN A 36 9.19 4.27 -16.05
N LYS A 37 9.69 3.92 -14.85
CA LYS A 37 9.92 2.54 -14.44
C LYS A 37 8.63 1.73 -14.34
N ALA A 38 7.55 2.35 -13.88
CA ALA A 38 6.24 1.73 -13.73
C ALA A 38 5.40 1.71 -15.02
N GLY A 39 5.80 2.42 -16.06
CA GLY A 39 5.02 2.60 -17.29
C GLY A 39 3.73 3.37 -17.05
N CYS A 40 3.76 4.41 -16.21
CA CYS A 40 2.60 5.25 -15.94
C CYS A 40 2.16 6.00 -17.19
N THR A 41 0.85 6.10 -17.41
CA THR A 41 0.27 6.76 -18.59
C THR A 41 -0.17 8.19 -18.33
N LEU A 42 -0.32 8.60 -17.05
CA LEU A 42 -0.56 9.99 -16.70
C LEU A 42 0.74 10.80 -16.81
N PRO A 43 0.65 12.07 -17.26
CA PRO A 43 1.76 13.01 -17.10
C PRO A 43 2.07 13.23 -15.62
N VAL A 44 3.35 13.42 -15.28
CA VAL A 44 3.75 13.69 -13.87
C VAL A 44 3.09 14.94 -13.30
N SER A 45 2.75 15.93 -14.15
CA SER A 45 2.00 17.14 -13.76
C SER A 45 0.57 16.84 -13.26
N GLN A 46 0.03 15.67 -13.58
CA GLN A 46 -1.28 15.18 -13.15
C GLN A 46 -1.17 14.10 -12.06
N ALA A 47 0.04 13.83 -11.59
CA ALA A 47 0.26 12.92 -10.49
C ALA A 47 -0.32 13.51 -9.19
N GLU A 48 -1.18 12.75 -8.54
CA GLU A 48 -1.81 13.13 -7.27
C GLU A 48 -1.37 12.16 -6.18
N ILE A 49 -0.98 12.71 -5.03
CA ILE A 49 -0.82 11.92 -3.81
C ILE A 49 -2.23 11.68 -3.27
N VAL A 50 -2.73 10.45 -3.40
CA VAL A 50 -4.10 10.08 -3.01
C VAL A 50 -4.18 9.69 -1.55
N GLY A 51 -3.11 9.13 -0.99
CA GLY A 51 -3.09 8.71 0.40
C GLY A 51 -1.69 8.57 0.96
N ASN A 52 -1.59 8.64 2.26
CA ASN A 52 -0.42 8.23 3.01
C ASN A 52 -0.89 7.56 4.31
N GLU A 53 -0.29 6.41 4.62
CA GLU A 53 -0.64 5.57 5.75
C GLU A 53 0.62 5.05 6.42
N GLN A 54 0.52 4.68 7.69
CA GLN A 54 1.64 4.09 8.42
C GLN A 54 1.91 2.66 7.96
N LEU A 55 3.11 2.41 7.44
CA LEU A 55 3.59 1.08 7.04
C LEU A 55 4.36 0.38 8.18
N GLY A 56 4.88 1.18 9.10
CA GLY A 56 5.63 0.76 10.29
C GLY A 56 5.94 1.94 11.19
N SER A 57 6.71 1.74 12.25
CA SER A 57 7.00 2.78 13.25
C SER A 57 7.70 4.02 12.70
N ARG A 58 8.40 3.92 11.57
CA ARG A 58 9.16 5.02 10.96
C ARG A 58 9.04 5.02 9.44
N LEU A 59 8.01 4.40 8.90
CA LEU A 59 7.84 4.21 7.48
C LEU A 59 6.38 4.48 7.12
N GLU A 60 6.16 5.33 6.14
CA GLU A 60 4.86 5.60 5.55
C GLU A 60 4.78 4.98 4.16
N ILE A 61 3.60 4.50 3.79
CA ILE A 61 3.27 4.20 2.41
C ILE A 61 2.61 5.44 1.80
N VAL A 62 3.12 5.88 0.66
CA VAL A 62 2.56 7.00 -0.09
C VAL A 62 2.07 6.50 -1.43
N GLU A 63 0.80 6.73 -1.70
CA GLU A 63 0.13 6.37 -2.94
C GLU A 63 0.11 7.53 -3.91
N VAL A 64 0.59 7.30 -5.14
CA VAL A 64 0.59 8.29 -6.22
C VAL A 64 -0.13 7.72 -7.44
N THR A 65 -1.13 8.46 -7.94
CA THR A 65 -1.88 8.04 -9.12
C THR A 65 -0.97 7.92 -10.33
N CYS A 66 -1.05 6.80 -11.04
CA CYS A 66 -0.18 6.42 -12.15
C CYS A 66 -0.90 6.35 -13.50
N TRP A 67 -2.15 5.87 -13.48
CA TRP A 67 -2.99 5.79 -14.66
C TRP A 67 -4.48 5.89 -14.28
N ARG A 68 -5.30 6.25 -15.25
CA ARG A 68 -6.76 6.30 -15.12
C ARG A 68 -7.40 5.68 -16.36
N ALA A 69 -8.50 4.97 -16.15
CA ALA A 69 -9.37 4.41 -17.16
C ALA A 69 -10.83 4.71 -16.80
N ALA A 70 -11.78 4.33 -17.65
CA ALA A 70 -13.19 4.66 -17.45
C ALA A 70 -13.77 4.19 -16.11
N TYR A 71 -13.29 3.05 -15.57
CA TYR A 71 -13.85 2.41 -14.37
C TYR A 71 -12.80 2.05 -13.33
N ASN A 72 -11.54 2.30 -13.63
CA ASN A 72 -10.42 1.94 -12.78
C ASN A 72 -9.41 3.09 -12.74
N SER A 73 -8.69 3.16 -11.66
CA SER A 73 -7.44 3.91 -11.57
C SER A 73 -6.34 2.97 -11.11
N GLY A 74 -5.11 3.37 -11.28
CA GLY A 74 -4.00 2.64 -10.72
C GLY A 74 -2.96 3.58 -10.17
N SER A 75 -2.26 3.10 -9.16
CA SER A 75 -1.30 3.89 -8.41
C SER A 75 0.03 3.16 -8.33
N ILE A 76 1.11 3.92 -8.20
CA ILE A 76 2.39 3.47 -7.71
C ILE A 76 2.49 3.77 -6.22
N LEU A 77 3.25 2.98 -5.52
CA LEU A 77 3.39 3.05 -4.07
C LEU A 77 4.85 3.33 -3.71
N PHE A 78 5.05 4.25 -2.78
CA PHE A 78 6.37 4.52 -2.22
C PHE A 78 6.40 4.16 -0.75
N ALA A 79 7.50 3.53 -0.31
CA ALA A 79 7.85 3.51 1.11
C ALA A 79 8.67 4.76 1.41
N VAL A 80 8.19 5.59 2.32
CA VAL A 80 8.80 6.87 2.67
C VAL A 80 9.28 6.82 4.11
N PRO A 81 10.60 6.88 4.37
CA PRO A 81 11.10 7.01 5.73
C PRO A 81 10.64 8.33 6.35
N GLU A 82 10.22 8.27 7.61
CA GLU A 82 9.79 9.42 8.39
C GLU A 82 10.82 10.57 8.29
N HIS A 83 10.33 11.77 7.98
CA HIS A 83 11.15 12.99 7.78
C HIS A 83 12.23 12.92 6.69
N ARG A 84 12.19 11.90 5.80
CA ARG A 84 13.19 11.75 4.72
C ARG A 84 12.54 11.40 3.38
N PRO A 85 11.67 12.25 2.83
CA PRO A 85 10.96 11.97 1.57
C PRO A 85 11.91 11.82 0.36
N GLN A 86 13.11 12.40 0.43
CA GLN A 86 14.15 12.21 -0.60
C GLN A 86 14.72 10.78 -0.65
N ARG A 87 14.47 9.96 0.39
CA ARG A 87 14.83 8.54 0.45
C ARG A 87 13.65 7.62 0.19
N ALA A 88 12.56 8.15 -0.33
CA ALA A 88 11.42 7.34 -0.70
C ALA A 88 11.80 6.32 -1.78
N GLN A 89 11.23 5.13 -1.68
CA GLN A 89 11.51 4.03 -2.59
C GLN A 89 10.25 3.53 -3.25
N LEU A 90 10.31 3.36 -4.57
CA LEU A 90 9.24 2.78 -5.34
C LEU A 90 9.09 1.30 -4.97
N LEU A 91 7.89 0.93 -4.53
CA LEU A 91 7.58 -0.44 -4.12
C LEU A 91 7.14 -1.29 -5.30
N THR A 92 7.39 -2.59 -5.18
CA THR A 92 6.80 -3.60 -6.05
C THR A 92 5.67 -4.34 -5.34
N VAL A 93 4.69 -4.78 -6.11
CA VAL A 93 3.59 -5.62 -5.67
C VAL A 93 3.59 -6.91 -6.49
N GLU A 94 3.38 -8.03 -5.85
CA GLU A 94 3.09 -9.28 -6.54
C GLU A 94 1.61 -9.34 -6.89
N ARG A 95 1.29 -9.73 -8.11
CA ARG A 95 -0.08 -9.87 -8.57
C ARG A 95 -0.27 -11.19 -9.32
N TRP A 96 -1.47 -11.73 -9.25
CA TRP A 96 -1.91 -12.82 -10.09
C TRP A 96 -2.24 -12.31 -11.49
N ASP A 97 -1.67 -12.93 -12.49
CA ASP A 97 -1.89 -12.61 -13.89
C ASP A 97 -1.93 -13.90 -14.72
N ASN A 98 -3.13 -14.32 -15.12
CA ASN A 98 -3.37 -15.47 -15.99
C ASN A 98 -2.60 -16.75 -15.58
N GLY A 99 -2.77 -17.19 -14.34
CA GLY A 99 -2.16 -18.41 -13.83
C GLY A 99 -0.74 -18.24 -13.30
N ARG A 100 -0.20 -17.04 -13.27
CA ARG A 100 1.17 -16.76 -12.80
C ARG A 100 1.23 -15.60 -11.86
N ILE A 101 2.18 -15.62 -10.94
CA ILE A 101 2.51 -14.46 -10.13
C ILE A 101 3.54 -13.63 -10.86
N ARG A 102 3.24 -12.35 -11.01
CA ARG A 102 4.12 -11.36 -11.61
C ARG A 102 4.38 -10.22 -10.65
N ARG A 103 5.53 -9.58 -10.77
CA ARG A 103 5.80 -8.32 -10.08
C ARG A 103 5.39 -7.14 -10.95
N SER A 104 4.83 -6.13 -10.29
CA SER A 104 4.38 -4.88 -10.91
C SER A 104 4.76 -3.72 -9.99
N TYR A 105 5.01 -2.57 -10.58
CA TYR A 105 5.16 -1.31 -9.83
C TYR A 105 3.82 -0.58 -9.65
N SER A 106 2.80 -0.96 -10.39
CA SER A 106 1.46 -0.35 -10.25
C SER A 106 0.45 -1.36 -9.73
N VAL A 107 -0.50 -0.84 -8.98
CA VAL A 107 -1.63 -1.58 -8.39
C VAL A 107 -2.94 -0.87 -8.73
N ALA A 108 -3.96 -1.62 -9.10
CA ALA A 108 -5.27 -1.07 -9.46
C ALA A 108 -6.09 -0.81 -8.21
N SER A 109 -6.65 0.40 -8.10
CA SER A 109 -7.57 0.83 -7.03
C SER A 109 -7.18 0.29 -5.65
N PRO A 110 -5.97 0.60 -5.15
CA PRO A 110 -5.49 0.05 -3.91
C PRO A 110 -6.28 0.57 -2.71
N GLY A 111 -6.51 -0.30 -1.72
CA GLY A 111 -6.95 0.05 -0.38
C GLY A 111 -5.98 -0.54 0.63
N TYR A 112 -5.39 0.28 1.48
CA TYR A 112 -4.42 -0.16 2.48
C TYR A 112 -5.06 -0.30 3.87
N ASP A 113 -4.80 -1.42 4.54
CA ASP A 113 -5.13 -1.64 5.95
C ASP A 113 -3.84 -1.63 6.79
N ALA A 114 -3.68 -0.59 7.60
CA ALA A 114 -2.51 -0.39 8.44
C ALA A 114 -2.40 -1.43 9.57
N LYS A 115 -3.51 -2.00 10.06
CA LYS A 115 -3.51 -3.00 11.14
C LYS A 115 -2.92 -4.32 10.67
N THR A 116 -3.36 -4.78 9.52
CA THR A 116 -2.89 -6.04 8.92
C THR A 116 -1.68 -5.83 8.04
N ARG A 117 -1.38 -4.58 7.66
CA ARG A 117 -0.36 -4.21 6.66
C ARG A 117 -0.59 -4.91 5.33
N THR A 118 -1.84 -4.91 4.90
CA THR A 118 -2.26 -5.51 3.64
C THR A 118 -2.75 -4.44 2.67
N ILE A 119 -2.58 -4.69 1.37
CA ILE A 119 -3.22 -3.95 0.30
C ILE A 119 -4.26 -4.85 -0.33
N SER A 120 -5.46 -4.33 -0.45
CA SER A 120 -6.50 -4.84 -1.33
C SER A 120 -6.42 -4.12 -2.68
N SER A 121 -6.70 -4.83 -3.76
CA SER A 121 -6.73 -4.29 -5.12
C SER A 121 -7.92 -4.84 -5.85
N MET A 122 -8.64 -3.97 -6.57
CA MET A 122 -9.75 -4.37 -7.42
C MET A 122 -9.58 -3.79 -8.82
N LEU A 123 -9.58 -4.67 -9.82
CA LEU A 123 -9.61 -4.31 -11.23
C LEU A 123 -10.93 -4.77 -11.84
N LYS A 124 -11.82 -3.83 -12.13
CA LYS A 124 -13.12 -4.09 -12.76
C LYS A 124 -12.93 -4.30 -14.25
N ALA A 125 -13.54 -5.34 -14.83
CA ALA A 125 -13.51 -5.54 -16.26
C ALA A 125 -14.52 -4.62 -16.99
N ARG A 126 -15.59 -4.18 -16.28
CA ARG A 126 -16.55 -3.18 -16.78
C ARG A 126 -17.13 -2.34 -15.63
N GLY A 127 -17.87 -1.28 -15.98
CA GLY A 127 -18.35 -0.26 -15.04
C GLY A 127 -19.27 -0.77 -13.93
N LYS A 128 -20.04 -1.83 -14.16
CA LYS A 128 -20.88 -2.44 -13.12
C LYS A 128 -20.06 -3.07 -11.98
N GLY A 129 -18.81 -3.49 -12.25
CA GLY A 129 -17.97 -4.17 -11.27
C GLY A 129 -18.44 -5.59 -10.94
N ASP A 130 -19.25 -6.19 -11.80
CA ASP A 130 -19.78 -7.55 -11.66
C ASP A 130 -18.83 -8.64 -12.18
N CYS A 131 -17.67 -8.25 -12.63
CA CYS A 131 -16.59 -9.13 -13.09
C CYS A 131 -15.24 -8.39 -13.02
N GLY A 132 -14.15 -9.15 -12.95
CA GLY A 132 -12.81 -8.59 -12.83
C GLY A 132 -11.90 -9.42 -11.95
N THR A 133 -10.95 -8.76 -11.28
CA THR A 133 -10.00 -9.40 -10.39
C THR A 133 -9.92 -8.64 -9.07
N ILE A 134 -9.97 -9.37 -7.97
CA ILE A 134 -9.67 -8.87 -6.62
C ILE A 134 -8.40 -9.55 -6.15
N GLN A 135 -7.51 -8.81 -5.50
CA GLN A 135 -6.27 -9.35 -4.98
C GLN A 135 -5.97 -8.77 -3.60
N GLU A 136 -5.30 -9.54 -2.79
CA GLU A 136 -4.85 -9.16 -1.46
C GLU A 136 -3.36 -9.45 -1.32
N MET A 137 -2.61 -8.47 -0.87
CA MET A 137 -1.15 -8.53 -0.77
C MET A 137 -0.70 -8.04 0.60
N LYS A 138 0.31 -8.67 1.18
CA LYS A 138 0.85 -8.34 2.50
C LYS A 138 2.26 -7.78 2.41
N TRP A 139 2.52 -6.75 3.22
CA TRP A 139 3.85 -6.18 3.38
C TRP A 139 4.84 -7.16 3.98
N THR A 140 6.00 -7.31 3.35
CA THR A 140 7.09 -8.22 3.76
C THR A 140 8.29 -7.52 4.38
N GLY A 141 8.29 -6.19 4.40
CA GLY A 141 9.44 -5.36 4.80
C GLY A 141 10.06 -4.57 3.65
N TRP A 142 9.87 -5.01 2.39
CA TRP A 142 10.42 -4.37 1.18
C TRP A 142 9.50 -4.39 -0.04
N HIS A 143 8.49 -5.27 -0.10
CA HIS A 143 7.50 -5.34 -1.18
C HIS A 143 6.18 -5.90 -0.65
N PHE A 144 5.14 -5.84 -1.46
CA PHE A 144 3.87 -6.47 -1.18
C PHE A 144 3.78 -7.84 -1.86
N ARG A 145 3.74 -8.91 -1.05
CA ARG A 145 3.59 -10.29 -1.51
C ARG A 145 2.12 -10.64 -1.65
N LEU A 146 1.75 -11.29 -2.76
CA LEU A 146 0.42 -11.80 -2.98
C LEU A 146 0.04 -12.83 -1.91
N LEU A 147 -1.11 -12.65 -1.28
CA LEU A 147 -1.75 -13.61 -0.39
C LEU A 147 -2.84 -14.37 -1.12
N ASN A 148 -3.77 -13.64 -1.70
CA ASN A 148 -4.98 -14.18 -2.31
C ASN A 148 -5.27 -13.47 -3.63
N ALA A 149 -5.88 -14.21 -4.56
CA ALA A 149 -6.47 -13.63 -5.75
C ALA A 149 -7.79 -14.34 -6.09
N TRP A 150 -8.75 -13.54 -6.52
CA TRP A 150 -10.07 -13.96 -6.96
C TRP A 150 -10.32 -13.37 -8.35
N LYS A 151 -10.91 -14.17 -9.23
CA LYS A 151 -11.20 -13.75 -10.61
C LYS A 151 -12.58 -14.22 -11.01
N LYS A 152 -13.42 -13.29 -11.41
CA LYS A 152 -14.71 -13.56 -12.03
C LYS A 152 -14.66 -13.10 -13.47
N ASP A 153 -14.58 -14.06 -14.39
CA ASP A 153 -14.49 -13.79 -15.83
C ASP A 153 -15.86 -13.44 -16.44
N ARG A 154 -16.94 -14.02 -15.88
CA ARG A 154 -18.28 -13.83 -16.40
C ARG A 154 -18.91 -12.57 -15.83
N CYS A 155 -19.26 -11.64 -16.71
CA CYS A 155 -19.99 -10.42 -16.38
C CYS A 155 -21.50 -10.68 -16.54
N ASP A 156 -22.12 -11.27 -15.53
CA ASP A 156 -23.51 -11.76 -15.54
C ASP A 156 -24.51 -10.82 -14.84
N GLY A 157 -24.02 -9.73 -14.28
CA GLY A 157 -24.82 -8.76 -13.53
C GLY A 157 -24.87 -9.03 -12.02
N GLU A 158 -24.38 -10.18 -11.55
CA GLU A 158 -24.23 -10.46 -10.12
C GLU A 158 -23.01 -9.76 -9.56
N THR A 159 -23.14 -9.16 -8.40
CA THR A 159 -22.08 -8.39 -7.75
C THR A 159 -20.83 -9.24 -7.48
N PHE A 160 -19.67 -8.68 -7.82
CA PHE A 160 -18.36 -9.24 -7.49
C PHE A 160 -17.71 -8.33 -6.45
N GLU A 161 -17.94 -8.62 -5.18
CA GLU A 161 -17.51 -7.80 -4.04
C GLU A 161 -16.67 -8.62 -3.06
N TRP A 162 -16.09 -7.92 -2.08
CA TRP A 162 -15.25 -8.53 -1.05
C TRP A 162 -15.96 -9.64 -0.28
N ASP A 163 -17.22 -9.47 0.06
CA ASP A 163 -17.99 -10.40 0.89
C ASP A 163 -18.45 -11.66 0.14
N SER A 164 -18.49 -11.59 -1.19
CA SER A 164 -18.94 -12.71 -2.06
C SER A 164 -17.83 -13.37 -2.86
N ARG A 165 -16.58 -12.95 -2.68
CA ARG A 165 -15.46 -13.31 -3.56
C ARG A 165 -14.99 -14.76 -3.48
N ASP A 166 -15.21 -15.46 -2.36
CA ASP A 166 -14.54 -16.74 -2.07
C ASP A 166 -14.82 -17.84 -3.10
N GLN A 167 -16.00 -17.83 -3.72
CA GLN A 167 -16.37 -18.77 -4.78
C GLN A 167 -15.55 -18.60 -6.08
N TRP A 168 -14.82 -17.50 -6.25
CA TRP A 168 -13.98 -17.21 -7.43
C TRP A 168 -12.49 -17.21 -7.13
N GLN A 169 -12.08 -17.84 -6.05
CA GLN A 169 -10.68 -17.89 -5.68
C GLN A 169 -9.86 -18.65 -6.72
N VAL A 170 -8.79 -18.01 -7.22
CA VAL A 170 -7.89 -18.56 -8.24
C VAL A 170 -6.46 -18.75 -7.74
N PHE A 171 -6.15 -18.18 -6.59
CA PHE A 171 -4.86 -18.34 -5.95
C PHE A 171 -5.06 -18.75 -4.50
N PRO A 172 -4.49 -19.91 -4.08
CA PRO A 172 -4.66 -20.47 -2.75
C PRO A 172 -3.96 -19.60 -1.70
N THR A 173 -4.56 -19.53 -0.52
CA THR A 173 -4.07 -18.84 0.65
C THR A 173 -2.79 -19.45 1.23
N GLN A 174 -2.52 -20.71 0.96
CA GLN A 174 -1.32 -21.40 1.42
C GLN A 174 -0.21 -21.16 0.40
N ALA A 175 0.66 -20.22 0.73
CA ALA A 175 1.85 -19.97 -0.07
C ALA A 175 2.80 -21.18 0.02
N GLU A 176 3.04 -21.84 -1.08
CA GLU A 176 4.26 -22.65 -1.21
C GLU A 176 5.47 -21.78 -0.85
N PRO A 177 6.43 -22.29 -0.07
CA PRO A 177 7.63 -21.54 0.25
C PRO A 177 8.37 -21.23 -1.05
N ARG A 178 8.34 -19.96 -1.44
CA ARG A 178 9.00 -19.53 -2.68
C ARG A 178 10.49 -19.47 -2.46
N GLN A 179 11.19 -20.38 -3.08
CA GLN A 179 12.62 -20.26 -3.34
C GLN A 179 12.80 -19.29 -4.51
N GLY A 180 13.49 -18.21 -4.28
CA GLY A 180 13.90 -17.29 -5.34
C GLY A 180 14.05 -15.87 -4.84
N VAL A 181 15.30 -15.44 -4.69
CA VAL A 181 15.66 -14.03 -4.56
C VAL A 181 15.45 -13.39 -5.94
N ASP A 182 14.78 -12.24 -5.98
CA ASP A 182 14.64 -11.45 -7.20
C ASP A 182 16.03 -11.02 -7.70
N PRO A 183 16.46 -11.42 -8.90
CA PRO A 183 17.76 -11.03 -9.42
C PRO A 183 17.88 -9.51 -9.68
N ASP A 184 16.76 -8.78 -9.78
CA ASP A 184 16.74 -7.32 -9.96
C ASP A 184 16.64 -6.56 -8.64
N PHE A 185 16.63 -7.27 -7.51
CA PHE A 185 16.57 -6.65 -6.21
C PHE A 185 17.98 -6.28 -5.74
N ASP A 186 18.36 -5.05 -5.98
CA ASP A 186 19.49 -4.40 -5.33
C ASP A 186 19.16 -4.20 -3.83
N GLY A 187 19.76 -5.04 -2.99
CA GLY A 187 19.54 -5.07 -1.54
C GLY A 187 19.95 -3.82 -0.75
N THR A 188 20.10 -2.67 -1.40
CA THR A 188 20.48 -1.39 -0.78
C THR A 188 19.32 -0.64 -0.14
N VAL A 189 18.19 -1.29 0.04
CA VAL A 189 16.95 -0.72 0.53
C VAL A 189 16.92 -0.72 2.04
N PHE A 190 17.00 0.41 2.66
CA PHE A 190 16.99 0.65 4.11
C PHE A 190 18.22 0.09 4.83
N GLY A 191 19.27 0.89 4.93
CA GLY A 191 20.40 0.65 5.85
C GLY A 191 19.91 0.48 7.28
N GLY A 192 19.38 -0.70 7.57
CA GLY A 192 19.17 -1.22 8.90
C GLY A 192 20.48 -1.88 9.29
N ASP A 193 21.08 -1.38 10.35
CA ASP A 193 22.27 -1.88 10.99
C ASP A 193 22.32 -3.40 10.97
N ARG A 194 23.29 -3.96 10.26
CA ARG A 194 23.67 -5.35 10.45
C ARG A 194 24.12 -5.48 11.89
N VAL A 195 23.28 -6.02 12.75
CA VAL A 195 23.70 -6.56 14.01
C VAL A 195 24.71 -7.65 13.69
N ARG A 196 25.99 -7.31 13.81
CA ARG A 196 27.05 -8.31 13.83
C ARG A 196 26.83 -9.17 15.07
N SER A 197 26.29 -10.37 14.88
CA SER A 197 26.37 -11.39 15.91
C SER A 197 27.85 -11.80 16.01
N SER A 198 28.51 -11.25 17.02
CA SER A 198 29.82 -11.72 17.48
C SER A 198 29.58 -13.02 18.23
N THR A 199 29.75 -14.14 17.57
CA THR A 199 29.99 -15.43 18.25
C THR A 199 31.43 -15.47 18.69
N ARG A 200 31.63 -15.46 20.00
CA ARG A 200 32.78 -16.02 20.66
C ARG A 200 32.45 -17.42 21.17
#